data_caad8602c19533969a87955077b491d9
#
_entry.id   caad8602c19533969a87955077b491d9
#
_cell.length_a   1.000
_cell.length_b   1.000
_cell.length_c   1.000
_cell.angle_alpha   90.00
_cell.angle_beta   90.00
_cell.angle_gamma   90.00
#
_symmetry.space_group_name_H-M   'P 1'
#
loop_
_entity.id
_entity.type
_entity.pdbx_description
1 polymer ?
#
loop_
_entity_poly.entity_id
_entity_poly.type
_entity_poly.pdbx_seq_one_letter_code
_entity_poly.pdbx_strand_id
1 'polypeptide(L)'
;ISDKIDLKLLGEIYTKGSWGISAASNYNVRYKYSGQFYFSYLDTRTGDEGFPDYAKTTSFKLQWSHRQDSKANPYSSLSASVNFASTSYENSNLVSLYNPRPPPQSTRTSSVSWSTNFSSIGMSLSATANVAQNMRDSTIAMTMPDLNISISRFYPFRRKHMVGNERWYEKIAMSYTGHISNSISTKESQLMKSNLIKDWRNGMQHSIPISGSFTILKYLNVTPS
;
A
#
# COMPACT_ATOMS: atom_id res chain seq x y z
N ILE A 1 -15.25 13.18 20.96
CA ILE A 1 -16.00 11.92 20.81
C ILE A 1 -15.47 10.90 21.85
N SER A 2 -14.18 10.74 21.98
CA SER A 2 -13.55 9.87 22.98
C SER A 2 -12.10 10.31 23.17
N ASP A 3 -11.49 9.98 24.31
CA ASP A 3 -10.05 10.25 24.57
C ASP A 3 -9.10 9.62 23.55
N LYS A 4 -9.61 8.75 22.69
CA LYS A 4 -8.85 8.01 21.68
C LYS A 4 -9.10 8.45 20.25
N ILE A 5 -10.20 9.18 19.99
CA ILE A 5 -10.65 9.58 18.65
C ILE A 5 -11.25 10.95 18.71
N ASP A 6 -10.76 11.87 17.93
CA ASP A 6 -11.39 13.15 17.62
C ASP A 6 -12.06 13.12 16.24
N LEU A 7 -13.01 14.01 16.03
CA LEU A 7 -13.65 14.22 14.72
C LEU A 7 -13.97 15.70 14.57
N LYS A 8 -13.47 16.29 13.48
CA LYS A 8 -13.78 17.64 13.05
C LYS A 8 -14.53 17.56 11.71
N LEU A 9 -15.73 18.07 11.68
CA LEU A 9 -16.52 18.24 10.46
C LEU A 9 -16.56 19.73 10.11
N LEU A 10 -16.33 20.05 8.83
CA LEU A 10 -16.39 21.39 8.31
C LEU A 10 -17.26 21.38 7.04
N GLY A 11 -18.26 22.25 7.01
CA GLY A 11 -19.07 22.55 5.82
C GLY A 11 -18.76 23.94 5.34
N GLU A 12 -18.64 24.14 4.05
CA GLU A 12 -18.38 25.41 3.39
C GLU A 12 -19.44 25.67 2.32
N ILE A 13 -20.01 26.86 2.30
CA ILE A 13 -20.99 27.28 1.32
C ILE A 13 -20.58 28.65 0.81
N TYR A 14 -20.59 28.81 -0.51
CA TYR A 14 -20.18 30.04 -1.19
C TYR A 14 -21.35 30.62 -1.96
N THR A 15 -21.35 31.96 -2.13
CA THR A 15 -22.45 32.75 -2.70
C THR A 15 -22.87 32.32 -4.12
N LYS A 16 -21.95 31.79 -4.93
CA LYS A 16 -22.25 31.30 -6.29
C LYS A 16 -22.74 29.84 -6.33
N GLY A 17 -23.15 29.29 -5.18
CA GLY A 17 -23.69 27.91 -5.09
C GLY A 17 -22.65 26.84 -5.04
N SER A 18 -21.35 27.16 -4.92
CA SER A 18 -20.31 26.18 -4.60
C SER A 18 -20.44 25.76 -3.15
N TRP A 19 -20.19 24.51 -2.87
CA TRP A 19 -20.20 23.97 -1.51
C TRP A 19 -19.12 22.91 -1.31
N GLY A 20 -18.74 22.72 -0.08
CA GLY A 20 -17.75 21.74 0.30
C GLY A 20 -18.06 21.12 1.66
N ILE A 21 -17.64 19.88 1.83
CA ILE A 21 -17.64 19.21 3.10
C ILE A 21 -16.28 18.56 3.34
N SER A 22 -15.77 18.72 4.55
CA SER A 22 -14.54 18.05 4.95
C SER A 22 -14.68 17.40 6.32
N ALA A 23 -14.01 16.27 6.49
CA ALA A 23 -13.95 15.54 7.73
C ALA A 23 -12.48 15.27 8.05
N ALA A 24 -12.07 15.61 9.26
CA ALA A 24 -10.74 15.29 9.78
C ALA A 24 -10.88 14.53 11.09
N SER A 25 -10.13 13.47 11.26
CA SER A 25 -10.13 12.64 12.46
C SER A 25 -8.72 12.22 12.78
N ASN A 26 -8.34 12.34 14.06
CA ASN A 26 -7.12 11.74 14.58
C ASN A 26 -7.52 10.65 15.56
N TYR A 27 -6.83 9.53 15.50
CA TYR A 27 -7.04 8.45 16.44
C TYR A 27 -5.71 7.95 16.98
N ASN A 28 -5.70 7.68 18.28
CA ASN A 28 -4.52 7.20 18.97
C ASN A 28 -4.91 6.25 20.11
N VAL A 29 -4.57 4.99 19.96
CA VAL A 29 -4.72 3.99 21.00
C VAL A 29 -3.33 3.58 21.47
N ARG A 30 -2.95 4.04 22.65
CA ARG A 30 -1.61 3.83 23.22
C ARG A 30 -1.21 2.35 23.16
N TYR A 31 0.01 2.07 22.69
CA TYR A 31 0.59 0.75 22.48
C TYR A 31 -0.14 -0.16 21.48
N LYS A 32 -1.07 0.38 20.70
CA LYS A 32 -1.78 -0.39 19.67
C LYS A 32 -1.61 0.21 18.28
N TYR A 33 -2.17 1.40 18.04
CA TYR A 33 -2.11 2.06 16.75
C TYR A 33 -2.40 3.54 16.87
N SER A 34 -1.92 4.28 15.91
CA SER A 34 -2.22 5.70 15.74
C SER A 34 -2.40 6.03 14.26
N GLY A 35 -3.13 7.09 14.00
CA GLY A 35 -3.30 7.56 12.64
C GLY A 35 -4.15 8.80 12.55
N GLN A 36 -4.26 9.29 11.33
CA GLN A 36 -5.08 10.44 10.97
C GLN A 36 -5.80 10.16 9.66
N PHE A 37 -7.01 10.67 9.58
CA PHE A 37 -7.86 10.58 8.42
C PHE A 37 -8.34 11.97 8.04
N TYR A 38 -8.28 12.30 6.77
CA TYR A 38 -8.83 13.52 6.22
C TYR A 38 -9.52 13.21 4.89
N PHE A 39 -10.75 13.64 4.78
CA PHE A 39 -11.54 13.57 3.55
C PHE A 39 -12.09 14.96 3.25
N SER A 40 -12.05 15.40 2.01
CA SER A 40 -12.66 16.62 1.53
C SER A 40 -13.34 16.39 0.19
N TYR A 41 -14.53 16.91 0.05
CA TYR A 41 -15.32 16.91 -1.17
C TYR A 41 -15.76 18.33 -1.48
N LEU A 42 -15.57 18.76 -2.71
CA LEU A 42 -15.88 20.09 -3.19
C LEU A 42 -16.71 20.03 -4.47
N ASP A 43 -17.82 20.74 -4.52
CA ASP A 43 -18.59 21.04 -5.72
C ASP A 43 -18.38 22.54 -6.00
N THR A 44 -17.54 22.84 -6.97
CA THR A 44 -17.14 24.21 -7.30
C THR A 44 -17.87 24.67 -8.54
N ARG A 45 -18.51 25.83 -8.48
CA ARG A 45 -19.18 26.49 -9.59
C ARG A 45 -18.49 27.83 -9.83
N THR A 46 -18.06 28.05 -11.07
CA THR A 46 -17.43 29.28 -11.53
C THR A 46 -18.24 29.85 -12.68
N GLY A 47 -18.25 31.19 -12.82
CA GLY A 47 -19.13 31.89 -13.76
C GLY A 47 -20.57 31.98 -13.26
N ASP A 48 -21.44 32.52 -14.08
CA ASP A 48 -22.87 32.63 -13.82
C ASP A 48 -23.65 31.66 -14.71
N GLU A 49 -24.67 31.01 -14.16
CA GLU A 49 -25.45 29.98 -14.87
C GLU A 49 -26.14 30.61 -16.10
N GLY A 50 -25.91 30.00 -17.27
CA GLY A 50 -26.39 30.48 -18.56
C GLY A 50 -25.35 31.26 -19.38
N PHE A 51 -24.18 31.55 -18.87
CA PHE A 51 -23.08 32.21 -19.57
C PHE A 51 -22.00 31.17 -20.05
N PRO A 52 -21.23 31.50 -21.09
CA PRO A 52 -20.22 30.61 -21.61
C PRO A 52 -19.06 30.27 -20.66
N ASP A 53 -18.87 31.10 -19.64
CA ASP A 53 -17.85 30.94 -18.59
C ASP A 53 -18.32 30.10 -17.40
N TYR A 54 -19.56 29.58 -17.43
CA TYR A 54 -20.07 28.68 -16.40
C TYR A 54 -19.37 27.34 -16.45
N ALA A 55 -18.74 26.95 -15.35
CA ALA A 55 -18.15 25.63 -15.20
C ALA A 55 -18.49 25.06 -13.82
N LYS A 56 -18.89 23.78 -13.84
CA LYS A 56 -19.13 22.99 -12.63
C LYS A 56 -18.06 21.93 -12.52
N THR A 57 -17.32 21.89 -11.42
CA THR A 57 -16.24 20.94 -11.19
C THR A 57 -16.41 20.28 -9.84
N THR A 58 -16.42 18.96 -9.85
CA THR A 58 -16.43 18.16 -8.63
C THR A 58 -15.03 17.65 -8.34
N SER A 59 -14.59 17.79 -7.11
CA SER A 59 -13.26 17.35 -6.69
C SER A 59 -13.28 16.75 -5.30
N PHE A 60 -12.35 15.84 -5.04
CA PHE A 60 -12.20 15.23 -3.73
C PHE A 60 -10.74 14.96 -3.39
N LYS A 61 -10.47 14.87 -2.10
CA LYS A 61 -9.17 14.51 -1.54
C LYS A 61 -9.35 13.57 -0.37
N LEU A 62 -8.53 12.52 -0.35
CA LEU A 62 -8.47 11.53 0.71
C LEU A 62 -7.04 11.43 1.20
N GLN A 63 -6.83 11.65 2.48
CA GLN A 63 -5.56 11.40 3.15
C GLN A 63 -5.80 10.49 4.34
N TRP A 64 -5.04 9.44 4.43
CA TRP A 64 -5.09 8.52 5.56
C TRP A 64 -3.70 8.05 5.89
N SER A 65 -3.28 8.26 7.12
CA SER A 65 -2.08 7.65 7.64
C SER A 65 -2.44 6.75 8.82
N HIS A 66 -1.88 5.56 8.81
CA HIS A 66 -2.07 4.57 9.86
C HIS A 66 -0.73 3.92 10.19
N ARG A 67 -0.46 3.78 11.46
CA ARG A 67 0.71 3.08 11.96
C ARG A 67 0.33 2.21 13.15
N GLN A 68 0.58 0.92 13.02
CA GLN A 68 0.47 -0.02 14.12
C GLN A 68 1.72 0.05 14.99
N ASP A 69 1.55 0.04 16.29
CA ASP A 69 2.66 -0.04 17.27
C ASP A 69 3.18 -1.49 17.32
N SER A 70 4.50 -1.67 17.31
CA SER A 70 5.13 -2.99 17.40
C SER A 70 4.78 -3.74 18.70
N LYS A 71 4.39 -3.02 19.76
CA LYS A 71 3.93 -3.60 21.02
C LYS A 71 2.54 -4.23 20.91
N ALA A 72 1.72 -3.83 19.92
CA ALA A 72 0.39 -4.39 19.72
C ALA A 72 0.44 -5.85 19.25
N ASN A 73 1.33 -6.11 18.31
CA ASN A 73 1.59 -7.45 17.80
C ASN A 73 3.01 -7.51 17.23
N PRO A 74 3.94 -8.23 17.88
CA PRO A 74 5.32 -8.32 17.42
C PRO A 74 5.47 -9.15 16.13
N TYR A 75 4.47 -9.92 15.77
CA TYR A 75 4.49 -10.81 14.60
C TYR A 75 3.81 -10.22 13.36
N SER A 76 3.01 -9.17 13.52
CA SER A 76 2.28 -8.54 12.42
C SER A 76 2.35 -7.04 12.52
N SER A 77 2.56 -6.37 11.39
CA SER A 77 2.54 -4.92 11.30
C SER A 77 1.67 -4.46 10.15
N LEU A 78 0.91 -3.39 10.37
CA LEU A 78 0.13 -2.69 9.37
C LEU A 78 0.54 -1.23 9.36
N SER A 79 0.87 -0.70 8.19
CA SER A 79 1.09 0.71 7.96
C SER A 79 0.41 1.18 6.68
N ALA A 80 -0.12 2.39 6.70
CA ALA A 80 -0.74 3.00 5.55
C ALA A 80 -0.37 4.48 5.46
N SER A 81 -0.11 4.94 4.23
CA SER A 81 0.11 6.33 3.88
C SER A 81 -0.62 6.59 2.58
N VAL A 82 -1.88 7.00 2.67
CA VAL A 82 -2.73 7.27 1.52
C VAL A 82 -2.82 8.77 1.31
N ASN A 83 -2.52 9.24 0.09
CA ASN A 83 -2.67 10.62 -0.34
C ASN A 83 -3.23 10.62 -1.77
N PHE A 84 -4.53 10.52 -1.85
CA PHE A 84 -5.27 10.42 -3.10
C PHE A 84 -6.13 11.67 -3.30
N ALA A 85 -6.14 12.24 -4.50
CA ALA A 85 -7.02 13.34 -4.85
C ALA A 85 -7.41 13.27 -6.33
N SER A 86 -8.58 13.83 -6.65
CA SER A 86 -8.93 14.05 -8.06
C SER A 86 -8.01 15.10 -8.69
N THR A 87 -7.74 14.97 -9.97
CA THR A 87 -6.89 15.90 -10.74
C THR A 87 -7.37 17.36 -10.66
N SER A 88 -8.68 17.54 -10.53
CA SER A 88 -9.32 18.86 -10.41
C SER A 88 -9.17 19.49 -9.03
N TYR A 89 -8.82 18.72 -7.98
CA TYR A 89 -8.83 19.20 -6.60
C TYR A 89 -7.97 20.44 -6.35
N GLU A 90 -6.75 20.45 -6.86
CA GLU A 90 -5.81 21.56 -6.67
C GLU A 90 -6.29 22.85 -7.38
N ASN A 91 -7.01 22.70 -8.50
CA ASN A 91 -7.51 23.80 -9.30
C ASN A 91 -8.87 24.32 -8.79
N SER A 92 -9.64 23.49 -8.12
CA SER A 92 -11.00 23.77 -7.66
C SER A 92 -11.08 24.30 -6.23
N ASN A 93 -9.96 24.27 -5.49
CA ASN A 93 -9.95 24.71 -4.11
C ASN A 93 -10.03 26.25 -4.03
N LEU A 94 -11.20 26.77 -3.66
CA LEU A 94 -11.49 28.21 -3.58
C LEU A 94 -10.63 28.93 -2.55
N VAL A 95 -10.27 28.27 -1.46
CA VAL A 95 -9.37 28.86 -0.44
C VAL A 95 -7.99 29.16 -1.02
N SER A 96 -7.52 28.37 -1.98
CA SER A 96 -6.23 28.60 -2.62
C SER A 96 -6.24 29.75 -3.63
N LEU A 97 -7.40 30.26 -4.01
CA LEU A 97 -7.48 31.46 -4.86
C LEU A 97 -7.11 32.74 -4.11
N TYR A 98 -7.29 32.75 -2.80
CA TYR A 98 -7.05 33.93 -1.94
C TYR A 98 -5.75 33.87 -1.15
N ASN A 99 -5.12 32.69 -1.05
CA ASN A 99 -3.85 32.48 -0.35
C ASN A 99 -2.74 32.07 -1.32
N PRO A 100 -1.49 32.54 -1.14
CA PRO A 100 -0.36 32.10 -1.96
C PRO A 100 -0.22 30.60 -1.86
N ARG A 101 -0.35 29.91 -2.98
CA ARG A 101 -0.30 28.44 -3.07
C ARG A 101 1.10 27.92 -2.86
N PRO A 102 1.27 26.84 -2.09
CA PRO A 102 2.39 25.98 -2.32
C PRO A 102 2.31 25.43 -3.77
N PRO A 103 3.44 25.21 -4.45
CA PRO A 103 3.43 24.69 -5.81
C PRO A 103 2.62 23.38 -5.86
N PRO A 104 1.73 23.21 -6.85
CA PRO A 104 0.90 22.00 -6.94
C PRO A 104 1.79 20.76 -7.02
N GLN A 105 1.50 19.77 -6.21
CA GLN A 105 2.21 18.50 -6.26
C GLN A 105 1.91 17.83 -7.60
N SER A 106 2.92 17.67 -8.43
CA SER A 106 2.78 17.01 -9.73
C SER A 106 2.57 15.49 -9.62
N THR A 107 3.00 14.91 -8.51
CA THR A 107 2.85 13.46 -8.23
C THR A 107 2.36 13.25 -6.80
N ARG A 108 1.46 12.29 -6.63
CA ARG A 108 0.97 11.81 -5.33
C ARG A 108 1.20 10.31 -5.24
N THR A 109 1.68 9.87 -4.10
CA THR A 109 1.91 8.46 -3.83
C THR A 109 1.09 8.01 -2.63
N SER A 110 0.54 6.82 -2.74
CA SER A 110 -0.18 6.15 -1.66
C SER A 110 0.37 4.74 -1.51
N SER A 111 0.57 4.30 -0.29
CA SER A 111 1.04 2.96 0.00
C SER A 111 0.33 2.40 1.23
N VAL A 112 -0.05 1.14 1.14
CA VAL A 112 -0.52 0.34 2.27
C VAL A 112 0.34 -0.89 2.34
N SER A 113 0.89 -1.20 3.49
CA SER A 113 1.73 -2.37 3.70
C SER A 113 1.30 -3.14 4.93
N TRP A 114 1.17 -4.42 4.75
CA TRP A 114 0.92 -5.38 5.82
C TRP A 114 1.96 -6.49 5.77
N SER A 115 2.51 -6.83 6.92
CA SER A 115 3.46 -7.94 7.01
C SER A 115 3.16 -8.79 8.24
N THR A 116 3.40 -10.07 8.12
CA THR A 116 3.27 -11.01 9.23
C THR A 116 4.33 -12.10 9.18
N ASN A 117 4.80 -12.50 10.36
CA ASN A 117 5.82 -13.53 10.52
C ASN A 117 5.27 -14.69 11.35
N PHE A 118 5.33 -15.88 10.78
CA PHE A 118 4.97 -17.14 11.46
C PHE A 118 6.24 -17.84 11.92
N SER A 119 6.71 -17.49 13.11
CA SER A 119 7.98 -17.99 13.66
C SER A 119 8.02 -19.52 13.81
N SER A 120 6.85 -20.16 14.02
CA SER A 120 6.75 -21.61 14.17
C SER A 120 7.17 -22.40 12.93
N ILE A 121 6.98 -21.85 11.75
CA ILE A 121 7.32 -22.48 10.45
C ILE A 121 8.38 -21.70 9.68
N GLY A 122 8.90 -20.61 10.26
CA GLY A 122 9.87 -19.74 9.61
C GLY A 122 9.34 -19.06 8.35
N MET A 123 8.03 -18.76 8.29
CA MET A 123 7.39 -18.14 7.13
C MET A 123 7.14 -16.65 7.40
N SER A 124 7.47 -15.82 6.43
CA SER A 124 7.07 -14.43 6.39
C SER A 124 6.17 -14.17 5.19
N LEU A 125 5.13 -13.38 5.40
CA LEU A 125 4.19 -12.94 4.39
C LEU A 125 4.12 -11.42 4.43
N SER A 126 4.27 -10.78 3.27
CA SER A 126 4.02 -9.34 3.13
C SER A 126 3.10 -9.06 1.95
N ALA A 127 2.20 -8.12 2.16
CA ALA A 127 1.28 -7.63 1.14
C ALA A 127 1.40 -6.11 1.07
N THR A 128 1.61 -5.59 -0.13
CA THR A 128 1.66 -4.15 -0.37
C THR A 128 0.69 -3.75 -1.47
N ALA A 129 0.16 -2.54 -1.33
CA ALA A 129 -0.62 -1.87 -2.36
C ALA A 129 -0.04 -0.47 -2.55
N ASN A 130 0.37 -0.15 -3.75
CA ASN A 130 0.97 1.12 -4.10
C ASN A 130 0.17 1.80 -5.22
N VAL A 131 -0.05 3.09 -5.08
CA VAL A 131 -0.71 3.94 -6.07
C VAL A 131 0.14 5.18 -6.28
N ALA A 132 0.49 5.46 -7.52
CA ALA A 132 1.17 6.69 -7.91
C ALA A 132 0.30 7.44 -8.92
N GLN A 133 -0.09 8.67 -8.57
CA GLN A 133 -0.85 9.55 -9.44
C GLN A 133 0.07 10.62 -10.02
N ASN A 134 0.01 10.82 -11.34
CA ASN A 134 0.58 11.96 -12.02
C ASN A 134 -0.54 12.96 -12.32
N MET A 135 -0.50 14.09 -11.63
CA MET A 135 -1.55 15.11 -11.73
C MET A 135 -1.47 15.93 -13.04
N ARG A 136 -0.31 15.94 -13.72
CA ARG A 136 -0.15 16.66 -15.01
C ARG A 136 -0.82 15.91 -16.13
N ASP A 137 -0.59 14.60 -16.21
CA ASP A 137 -1.05 13.76 -17.30
C ASP A 137 -2.35 13.03 -16.97
N SER A 138 -2.89 13.24 -15.75
CA SER A 138 -4.06 12.52 -15.22
C SER A 138 -3.91 11.00 -15.33
N THR A 139 -2.69 10.50 -15.08
CA THR A 139 -2.39 9.07 -15.12
C THR A 139 -2.22 8.49 -13.72
N ILE A 140 -2.65 7.26 -13.58
CA ILE A 140 -2.52 6.49 -12.34
C ILE A 140 -1.79 5.20 -12.64
N ALA A 141 -0.74 4.95 -11.89
CA ALA A 141 -0.06 3.66 -11.83
C ALA A 141 -0.39 2.99 -10.50
N MET A 142 -0.91 1.78 -10.55
CA MET A 142 -1.27 0.98 -9.38
C MET A 142 -0.55 -0.35 -9.42
N THR A 143 -0.05 -0.78 -8.26
CA THR A 143 0.48 -2.14 -8.06
C THR A 143 -0.24 -2.70 -6.84
N MET A 144 -1.15 -3.64 -7.07
CA MET A 144 -2.01 -4.17 -6.00
C MET A 144 -2.75 -5.43 -6.48
N PRO A 145 -2.72 -6.53 -5.71
CA PRO A 145 -1.80 -6.75 -4.61
C PRO A 145 -0.38 -7.06 -5.09
N ASP A 146 0.60 -6.67 -4.30
CA ASP A 146 1.97 -7.15 -4.39
C ASP A 146 2.22 -8.02 -3.16
N LEU A 147 2.31 -9.34 -3.36
CA LEU A 147 2.42 -10.33 -2.31
C LEU A 147 3.79 -10.99 -2.36
N ASN A 148 4.47 -11.00 -1.23
CA ASN A 148 5.73 -11.71 -1.07
C ASN A 148 5.57 -12.76 0.05
N ILE A 149 5.87 -14.00 -0.28
CA ILE A 149 5.88 -15.14 0.65
C ILE A 149 7.31 -15.65 0.71
N SER A 150 7.85 -15.76 1.89
CA SER A 150 9.19 -16.31 2.10
C SER A 150 9.16 -17.34 3.20
N ILE A 151 9.69 -18.53 2.93
CA ILE A 151 9.93 -19.57 3.92
C ILE A 151 11.44 -19.68 4.08
N SER A 152 11.91 -19.44 5.30
CA SER A 152 13.32 -19.53 5.65
C SER A 152 13.81 -20.97 5.47
N ARG A 153 15.13 -21.13 5.44
CA ARG A 153 15.77 -22.44 5.25
C ARG A 153 15.19 -23.49 6.21
N PHE A 154 14.69 -24.58 5.65
CA PHE A 154 14.22 -25.76 6.35
C PHE A 154 14.88 -27.04 5.79
N TYR A 155 14.86 -28.08 6.59
CA TYR A 155 15.48 -29.36 6.25
C TYR A 155 14.40 -30.44 6.18
N PRO A 156 13.81 -30.72 5.00
CA PRO A 156 12.64 -31.57 4.87
C PRO A 156 12.93 -33.03 5.25
N PHE A 157 14.18 -33.46 5.10
CA PHE A 157 14.59 -34.85 5.34
C PHE A 157 15.27 -35.06 6.70
N ARG A 158 15.29 -34.04 7.56
CA ARG A 158 15.92 -34.12 8.87
C ARG A 158 15.05 -34.92 9.83
N ARG A 159 15.62 -35.92 10.48
CA ARG A 159 14.94 -36.72 11.50
C ARG A 159 14.61 -35.89 12.72
N LYS A 160 13.42 -36.10 13.32
CA LYS A 160 13.00 -35.43 14.56
C LYS A 160 13.85 -35.81 15.77
N HIS A 161 14.30 -37.07 15.81
CA HIS A 161 15.18 -37.63 16.85
C HIS A 161 16.48 -38.12 16.21
N MET A 162 17.55 -37.35 16.42
CA MET A 162 18.84 -37.69 15.87
C MET A 162 19.51 -38.75 16.78
N VAL A 163 19.79 -39.92 16.23
CA VAL A 163 20.62 -40.96 16.85
C VAL A 163 21.80 -41.22 15.90
N GLY A 164 23.02 -40.93 16.37
CA GLY A 164 24.23 -41.03 15.58
C GLY A 164 24.52 -39.82 14.67
N ASN A 165 25.42 -40.00 13.69
CA ASN A 165 25.83 -38.91 12.79
C ASN A 165 24.74 -38.54 11.78
N GLU A 166 24.72 -37.25 11.39
CA GLU A 166 23.83 -36.79 10.32
C GLU A 166 24.12 -37.50 9.01
N ARG A 167 23.06 -38.00 8.36
CA ARG A 167 23.15 -38.61 7.04
C ARG A 167 23.21 -37.51 5.96
N TRP A 168 23.76 -37.82 4.81
CA TRP A 168 23.97 -36.90 3.71
C TRP A 168 22.67 -36.17 3.27
N TYR A 169 21.53 -36.89 3.23
CA TYR A 169 20.23 -36.31 2.84
C TYR A 169 19.64 -35.39 3.90
N GLU A 170 20.03 -35.49 5.16
CA GLU A 170 19.60 -34.64 6.24
C GLU A 170 20.20 -33.21 6.16
N LYS A 171 21.29 -33.09 5.37
CA LYS A 171 21.96 -31.81 5.09
C LYS A 171 21.36 -31.05 3.90
N ILE A 172 20.36 -31.64 3.24
CA ILE A 172 19.64 -30.98 2.16
C ILE A 172 18.74 -29.93 2.78
N ALA A 173 19.02 -28.70 2.46
CA ALA A 173 18.25 -27.52 2.88
C ALA A 173 17.45 -26.97 1.70
N MET A 174 16.25 -26.57 1.98
CA MET A 174 15.35 -25.92 1.04
C MET A 174 14.87 -24.59 1.61
N SER A 175 14.64 -23.61 0.77
CA SER A 175 13.90 -22.41 1.09
C SER A 175 12.90 -22.13 -0.02
N TYR A 176 11.94 -21.27 0.24
CA TYR A 176 10.93 -20.91 -0.75
C TYR A 176 10.72 -19.41 -0.74
N THR A 177 10.67 -18.83 -1.93
CA THR A 177 10.22 -17.45 -2.12
C THR A 177 9.19 -17.42 -3.24
N GLY A 178 8.03 -16.80 -2.96
CA GLY A 178 6.97 -16.57 -3.91
C GLY A 178 6.68 -15.08 -4.00
N HIS A 179 6.52 -14.56 -5.20
CA HIS A 179 6.14 -13.17 -5.46
C HIS A 179 4.98 -13.16 -6.45
N ILE A 180 3.91 -12.46 -6.09
CA ILE A 180 2.74 -12.24 -6.93
C ILE A 180 2.53 -10.74 -7.01
N SER A 181 2.53 -10.20 -8.21
CA SER A 181 2.35 -8.76 -8.42
C SER A 181 1.37 -8.51 -9.57
N ASN A 182 0.40 -7.63 -9.31
CA ASN A 182 -0.53 -7.15 -10.31
C ASN A 182 -0.36 -5.65 -10.45
N SER A 183 -0.22 -5.16 -11.67
CA SER A 183 0.00 -3.73 -11.93
C SER A 183 -0.81 -3.23 -13.11
N ILE A 184 -1.22 -1.97 -13.04
CA ILE A 184 -1.86 -1.25 -14.14
C ILE A 184 -1.32 0.17 -14.18
N SER A 185 -1.21 0.71 -15.40
CA SER A 185 -0.95 2.13 -15.65
C SER A 185 -1.96 2.63 -16.67
N THR A 186 -2.83 3.54 -16.24
CA THR A 186 -3.95 4.02 -17.05
C THR A 186 -4.32 5.46 -16.71
N LYS A 187 -5.21 6.06 -17.50
CA LYS A 187 -5.79 7.37 -17.16
C LYS A 187 -6.82 7.22 -16.03
N GLU A 188 -6.93 8.24 -15.18
CA GLU A 188 -7.89 8.29 -14.07
C GLU A 188 -9.33 7.96 -14.52
N SER A 189 -9.76 8.51 -15.64
CA SER A 189 -11.11 8.29 -16.20
C SER A 189 -11.39 6.86 -16.68
N GLN A 190 -10.35 6.08 -16.94
CA GLN A 190 -10.46 4.70 -17.43
C GLN A 190 -10.29 3.66 -16.32
N LEU A 191 -9.75 4.05 -15.17
CA LEU A 191 -9.46 3.12 -14.07
C LEU A 191 -10.70 2.34 -13.63
N MET A 192 -11.83 3.03 -13.45
CA MET A 192 -13.09 2.41 -13.01
C MET A 192 -13.73 1.51 -14.07
N LYS A 193 -13.30 1.61 -15.32
CA LYS A 193 -13.77 0.79 -16.44
C LYS A 193 -12.82 -0.37 -16.76
N SER A 194 -11.66 -0.44 -16.10
CA SER A 194 -10.65 -1.46 -16.33
C SER A 194 -11.09 -2.83 -15.82
N ASN A 195 -10.72 -3.87 -16.56
CA ASN A 195 -10.97 -5.26 -16.18
C ASN A 195 -9.69 -5.83 -15.53
N LEU A 196 -9.80 -6.32 -14.29
CA LEU A 196 -8.69 -6.90 -13.52
C LEU A 196 -7.94 -8.03 -14.22
N ILE A 197 -8.58 -8.74 -15.15
CA ILE A 197 -7.97 -9.88 -15.84
C ILE A 197 -7.29 -9.45 -17.15
N LYS A 198 -7.92 -8.53 -17.90
CA LYS A 198 -7.47 -8.19 -19.25
C LYS A 198 -6.51 -7.00 -19.29
N ASP A 199 -6.75 -6.01 -18.45
CA ASP A 199 -6.04 -4.73 -18.50
C ASP A 199 -4.89 -4.64 -17.52
N TRP A 200 -4.88 -5.51 -16.51
CA TRP A 200 -3.82 -5.59 -15.51
C TRP A 200 -2.72 -6.55 -15.94
N ARG A 201 -1.49 -6.16 -15.66
CA ARG A 201 -0.32 -7.02 -15.83
C ARG A 201 -0.19 -7.89 -14.58
N ASN A 202 -0.47 -9.17 -14.74
CA ASN A 202 -0.40 -10.15 -13.67
C ASN A 202 0.91 -10.93 -13.79
N GLY A 203 1.71 -10.94 -12.74
CA GLY A 203 2.97 -11.66 -12.67
C GLY A 203 3.03 -12.55 -11.44
N MET A 204 3.58 -13.75 -11.61
CA MET A 204 3.84 -14.68 -10.52
C MET A 204 5.22 -15.29 -10.71
N GLN A 205 6.01 -15.29 -9.65
CA GLN A 205 7.33 -15.90 -9.64
C GLN A 205 7.48 -16.79 -8.41
N HIS A 206 8.02 -17.97 -8.60
CA HIS A 206 8.37 -18.90 -7.53
C HIS A 206 9.83 -19.27 -7.64
N SER A 207 10.51 -19.35 -6.50
CA SER A 207 11.89 -19.81 -6.41
C SER A 207 12.01 -20.77 -5.25
N ILE A 208 12.60 -21.92 -5.51
CA ILE A 208 12.82 -22.99 -4.52
C ILE A 208 14.30 -23.36 -4.57
N PRO A 209 15.18 -22.55 -3.98
CA PRO A 209 16.60 -22.91 -3.90
C PRO A 209 16.79 -24.13 -3.00
N ILE A 210 17.51 -25.10 -3.54
CA ILE A 210 17.89 -26.33 -2.86
C ILE A 210 19.40 -26.32 -2.72
N SER A 211 19.92 -26.48 -1.52
CA SER A 211 21.34 -26.51 -1.23
C SER A 211 21.68 -27.70 -0.36
N GLY A 212 22.83 -28.30 -0.58
CA GLY A 212 23.34 -29.39 0.25
C GLY A 212 24.84 -29.17 0.52
N SER A 213 25.34 -29.71 1.62
CA SER A 213 26.77 -29.75 1.90
C SER A 213 27.18 -31.21 2.14
N PHE A 214 28.11 -31.70 1.31
CA PHE A 214 28.58 -33.07 1.42
C PHE A 214 30.10 -33.07 1.61
N THR A 215 30.57 -33.91 2.51
CA THR A 215 31.99 -34.15 2.67
C THR A 215 32.34 -35.48 2.03
N ILE A 216 33.12 -35.46 0.97
CA ILE A 216 33.60 -36.63 0.24
C ILE A 216 35.01 -36.94 0.73
N LEU A 217 35.31 -38.21 0.96
CA LEU A 217 36.62 -38.69 1.39
C LEU A 217 37.19 -38.02 2.65
N LYS A 218 36.32 -37.49 3.54
CA LYS A 218 36.64 -36.76 4.77
C LYS A 218 37.33 -35.39 4.60
N TYR A 219 37.80 -35.06 3.41
CA TYR A 219 38.58 -33.84 3.16
C TYR A 219 37.98 -32.90 2.11
N LEU A 220 37.14 -33.39 1.23
CA LEU A 220 36.55 -32.58 0.16
C LEU A 220 35.12 -32.17 0.50
N ASN A 221 34.89 -30.91 0.73
CA ASN A 221 33.54 -30.35 0.94
C ASN A 221 32.97 -29.90 -0.41
N VAL A 222 31.83 -30.46 -0.80
CA VAL A 222 31.10 -30.11 -2.01
C VAL A 222 29.78 -29.49 -1.59
N THR A 223 29.50 -28.30 -2.06
CA THR A 223 28.28 -27.53 -1.77
C THR A 223 27.57 -27.20 -3.09
N PRO A 224 26.78 -28.13 -3.65
CA PRO A 224 25.93 -27.81 -4.80
C PRO A 224 24.80 -26.85 -4.39
N SER A 225 24.48 -25.92 -5.27
CA SER A 225 23.40 -24.95 -5.12
C SER A 225 22.65 -24.78 -6.43
#